data_ebf69854a8d4197ff077ff5c11a0c876
#
_entry.id   ebf69854a8d4197ff077ff5c11a0c876
#
_cell.length_a   1.000
_cell.length_b   1.000
_cell.length_c   1.000
_cell.angle_alpha   90.00
_cell.angle_beta   90.00
_cell.angle_gamma   90.00
#
_symmetry.space_group_name_H-M   'P 1'
#
loop_
_entity.id
_entity.type
_entity.pdbx_description
1 polymer ?
#
loop_
_entity_poly.entity_id
_entity_poly.type
_entity_poly.pdbx_seq_one_letter_code
_entity_poly.pdbx_strand_id
1 'polypeptide(L)'
;MTNTISQAAISKTILALLDETFETHYGIYLDKGTSLLETLAKIDYVKASAPAGGGCATLAAHVEHIVFYLDVLEKYAMGESVGKQDWGKIWARINTVSESEWESSRTKLRTTYIRVRNMIAEIEYYTNLNSSSDLQTTDLLKSK
;
A
#
# COMPACT_ATOMS: atom_id res chain seq x y z
N MET A 1 -24.12 14.16 20.81
CA MET A 1 -22.62 14.20 20.70
C MET A 1 -22.26 13.69 19.31
N THR A 2 -21.78 14.55 18.44
CA THR A 2 -21.26 14.14 17.13
C THR A 2 -19.88 13.52 17.36
N ASN A 3 -19.77 12.20 17.23
CA ASN A 3 -18.47 11.50 17.22
C ASN A 3 -17.74 11.89 15.93
N THR A 4 -16.88 12.88 16.01
CA THR A 4 -16.03 13.31 14.89
C THR A 4 -14.75 12.47 14.93
N ILE A 5 -14.57 11.58 13.95
CA ILE A 5 -13.31 10.83 13.80
C ILE A 5 -12.26 11.81 13.28
N SER A 6 -11.13 11.95 13.98
CA SER A 6 -10.06 12.82 13.52
C SER A 6 -9.33 12.22 12.31
N GLN A 7 -8.83 13.09 11.43
CA GLN A 7 -8.04 12.67 10.27
C GLN A 7 -6.79 11.89 10.70
N ALA A 8 -6.14 12.29 11.80
CA ALA A 8 -5.00 11.57 12.37
C ALA A 8 -5.36 10.13 12.79
N ALA A 9 -6.54 9.91 13.38
CA ALA A 9 -7.00 8.58 13.73
C ALA A 9 -7.22 7.71 12.48
N ILE A 10 -7.77 8.29 11.40
CA ILE A 10 -7.96 7.59 10.12
C ILE A 10 -6.61 7.20 9.52
N SER A 11 -5.67 8.15 9.39
CA SER A 11 -4.34 7.90 8.82
C SER A 11 -3.58 6.84 9.60
N LYS A 12 -3.58 6.93 10.93
CA LYS A 12 -2.95 5.92 11.81
C LYS A 12 -3.56 4.53 11.61
N THR A 13 -4.88 4.45 11.46
CA THR A 13 -5.56 3.18 11.22
C THR A 13 -5.20 2.60 9.85
N ILE A 14 -5.16 3.44 8.81
CA ILE A 14 -4.76 3.03 7.46
C ILE A 14 -3.32 2.50 7.46
N LEU A 15 -2.39 3.20 8.11
CA LEU A 15 -1.00 2.77 8.22
C LEU A 15 -0.89 1.42 8.94
N ALA A 16 -1.60 1.23 10.05
CA ALA A 16 -1.60 -0.04 10.78
C ALA A 16 -2.16 -1.20 9.94
N LEU A 17 -3.24 -0.97 9.18
CA LEU A 17 -3.81 -1.97 8.27
C LEU A 17 -2.85 -2.29 7.11
N LEU A 18 -2.18 -1.28 6.55
CA LEU A 18 -1.18 -1.49 5.49
C LEU A 18 0.02 -2.29 6.02
N ASP A 19 0.55 -1.93 7.18
CA ASP A 19 1.68 -2.62 7.79
C ASP A 19 1.34 -4.09 8.07
N GLU A 20 0.15 -4.40 8.56
CA GLU A 20 -0.29 -5.79 8.75
C GLU A 20 -0.52 -6.51 7.42
N THR A 21 -1.12 -5.84 6.44
CA THR A 21 -1.36 -6.44 5.11
C THR A 21 -0.05 -6.83 4.44
N PHE A 22 0.95 -5.97 4.46
CA PHE A 22 2.18 -6.15 3.68
C PHE A 22 3.34 -6.75 4.47
N GLU A 23 3.61 -6.27 5.68
CA GLU A 23 4.86 -6.56 6.39
C GLU A 23 4.74 -7.78 7.33
N THR A 24 3.95 -7.66 8.38
CA THR A 24 3.87 -8.68 9.41
C THR A 24 2.60 -8.56 10.24
N HIS A 25 2.23 -9.64 10.88
CA HIS A 25 1.07 -9.73 11.77
C HIS A 25 1.21 -8.81 13.00
N TYR A 26 0.18 -7.97 13.24
CA TYR A 26 0.02 -7.14 14.44
C TYR A 26 -1.22 -7.53 15.27
N GLY A 27 -2.01 -8.48 14.81
CA GLY A 27 -3.22 -8.96 15.47
C GLY A 27 -4.46 -8.10 15.24
N ILE A 28 -4.50 -7.35 14.13
CA ILE A 28 -5.68 -6.56 13.76
C ILE A 28 -6.68 -7.44 13.03
N TYR A 29 -6.25 -8.17 11.97
CA TYR A 29 -7.13 -9.00 11.15
C TYR A 29 -6.45 -10.20 10.48
N LEU A 30 -5.11 -10.27 10.42
CA LEU A 30 -4.38 -11.39 9.83
C LEU A 30 -3.90 -12.40 10.90
N ASP A 31 -3.74 -13.64 10.50
CA ASP A 31 -3.04 -14.64 11.27
C ASP A 31 -1.52 -14.50 11.13
N LYS A 32 -0.79 -14.95 12.14
CA LYS A 32 0.67 -14.90 12.16
C LYS A 32 1.28 -15.58 10.94
N GLY A 33 2.16 -14.89 10.24
CA GLY A 33 2.90 -15.39 9.08
C GLY A 33 2.10 -15.43 7.78
N THR A 34 0.98 -14.69 7.72
CA THR A 34 0.10 -14.61 6.54
C THR A 34 0.07 -13.23 5.87
N SER A 35 0.87 -12.27 6.33
CA SER A 35 1.06 -11.01 5.61
C SER A 35 1.62 -11.27 4.20
N LEU A 36 1.43 -10.34 3.29
CA LEU A 36 1.78 -10.52 1.89
C LEU A 36 3.27 -10.86 1.72
N LEU A 37 4.18 -10.07 2.29
CA LEU A 37 5.61 -10.30 2.15
C LEU A 37 6.08 -11.57 2.87
N GLU A 38 5.52 -11.91 4.02
CA GLU A 38 5.79 -13.19 4.71
C GLU A 38 5.32 -14.39 3.88
N THR A 39 4.18 -14.28 3.20
CA THR A 39 3.64 -15.31 2.32
C THR A 39 4.51 -15.48 1.08
N LEU A 40 4.85 -14.38 0.40
CA LEU A 40 5.67 -14.40 -0.81
C LEU A 40 7.11 -14.90 -0.55
N ALA A 41 7.64 -14.70 0.65
CA ALA A 41 8.96 -15.21 1.04
C ALA A 41 9.04 -16.75 1.02
N LYS A 42 7.91 -17.44 1.15
CA LYS A 42 7.81 -18.91 1.15
C LYS A 42 7.56 -19.50 -0.25
N ILE A 43 7.44 -18.64 -1.27
CA ILE A 43 7.06 -19.02 -2.62
C ILE A 43 8.27 -18.88 -3.55
N ASP A 44 8.64 -20.01 -4.21
CA ASP A 44 9.66 -20.02 -5.23
C ASP A 44 9.12 -19.55 -6.60
N TYR A 45 10.01 -19.31 -7.56
CA TYR A 45 9.65 -18.83 -8.89
C TYR A 45 8.81 -19.84 -9.69
N VAL A 46 8.91 -21.14 -9.40
CA VAL A 46 8.12 -22.19 -10.05
C VAL A 46 6.66 -22.07 -9.64
N LYS A 47 6.40 -21.95 -8.34
CA LYS A 47 5.05 -21.69 -7.82
C LYS A 47 4.53 -20.32 -8.24
N ALA A 48 5.40 -19.31 -8.26
CA ALA A 48 5.01 -17.96 -8.71
C ALA A 48 4.58 -17.93 -10.19
N SER A 49 5.13 -18.83 -11.01
CA SER A 49 4.78 -19.00 -12.42
C SER A 49 3.56 -19.89 -12.66
N ALA A 50 3.04 -20.53 -11.62
CA ALA A 50 1.86 -21.37 -11.73
C ALA A 50 0.58 -20.53 -11.60
N PRO A 51 -0.49 -20.84 -12.37
CA PRO A 51 -1.80 -20.25 -12.17
C PRO A 51 -2.32 -20.56 -10.77
N ALA A 52 -2.97 -19.57 -10.13
CA ALA A 52 -3.56 -19.73 -8.80
C ALA A 52 -4.78 -20.67 -8.76
N GLY A 53 -5.14 -21.26 -9.90
CA GLY A 53 -6.24 -22.24 -10.10
C GLY A 53 -7.15 -21.82 -11.26
N GLY A 54 -7.79 -22.81 -11.92
CA GLY A 54 -8.93 -22.65 -12.83
C GLY A 54 -8.84 -21.59 -13.94
N GLY A 55 -7.69 -21.36 -14.54
CA GLY A 55 -7.52 -20.35 -15.60
C GLY A 55 -7.23 -18.93 -15.08
N CYS A 56 -6.97 -18.78 -13.79
CA CYS A 56 -6.53 -17.51 -13.20
C CYS A 56 -5.10 -17.16 -13.66
N ALA A 57 -4.75 -15.86 -13.55
CA ALA A 57 -3.39 -15.40 -13.76
C ALA A 57 -2.41 -16.03 -12.76
N THR A 58 -1.13 -16.03 -13.10
CA THR A 58 -0.08 -16.53 -12.19
C THR A 58 0.11 -15.63 -10.98
N LEU A 59 0.71 -16.15 -9.91
CA LEU A 59 0.99 -15.35 -8.73
C LEU A 59 1.95 -14.20 -9.05
N ALA A 60 2.93 -14.40 -9.94
CA ALA A 60 3.81 -13.34 -10.41
C ALA A 60 3.04 -12.19 -11.07
N ALA A 61 2.02 -12.52 -11.89
CA ALA A 61 1.15 -11.50 -12.49
C ALA A 61 0.34 -10.73 -11.42
N HIS A 62 -0.14 -11.41 -10.38
CA HIS A 62 -0.82 -10.74 -9.27
C HIS A 62 0.11 -9.79 -8.50
N VAL A 63 1.36 -10.16 -8.26
CA VAL A 63 2.35 -9.29 -7.61
C VAL A 63 2.60 -8.03 -8.42
N GLU A 64 2.82 -8.15 -9.74
CA GLU A 64 2.97 -6.98 -10.61
C GLU A 64 1.72 -6.11 -10.67
N HIS A 65 0.55 -6.72 -10.59
CA HIS A 65 -0.71 -5.99 -10.52
C HIS A 65 -0.83 -5.17 -9.24
N ILE A 66 -0.42 -5.71 -8.08
CA ILE A 66 -0.39 -4.98 -6.81
C ILE A 66 0.57 -3.80 -6.90
N VAL A 67 1.79 -4.00 -7.44
CA VAL A 67 2.76 -2.92 -7.65
C VAL A 67 2.17 -1.81 -8.49
N PHE A 68 1.52 -2.17 -9.60
CA PHE A 68 0.87 -1.21 -10.47
C PHE A 68 -0.21 -0.38 -9.75
N TYR A 69 -1.05 -1.02 -8.92
CA TYR A 69 -2.07 -0.29 -8.16
C TYR A 69 -1.48 0.63 -7.09
N LEU A 70 -0.40 0.23 -6.44
CA LEU A 70 0.32 1.09 -5.51
C LEU A 70 0.89 2.33 -6.20
N ASP A 71 1.46 2.18 -7.41
CA ASP A 71 1.93 3.30 -8.22
C ASP A 71 0.79 4.23 -8.65
N VAL A 72 -0.38 3.68 -8.97
CA VAL A 72 -1.59 4.46 -9.30
C VAL A 72 -2.09 5.24 -8.08
N LEU A 73 -2.13 4.60 -6.91
CA LEU A 73 -2.53 5.25 -5.66
C LEU A 73 -1.63 6.42 -5.30
N GLU A 74 -0.31 6.26 -5.46
CA GLU A 74 0.65 7.33 -5.23
C GLU A 74 0.36 8.53 -6.14
N LYS A 75 0.17 8.31 -7.43
CA LYS A 75 -0.16 9.38 -8.39
C LYS A 75 -1.45 10.10 -8.03
N TYR A 76 -2.51 9.38 -7.67
CA TYR A 76 -3.76 10.00 -7.22
C TYR A 76 -3.56 10.85 -5.96
N ALA A 77 -2.79 10.36 -4.99
CA ALA A 77 -2.49 11.11 -3.77
C ALA A 77 -1.66 12.38 -4.04
N MET A 78 -0.81 12.35 -5.08
CA MET A 78 -0.04 13.50 -5.55
C MET A 78 -0.87 14.47 -6.41
N GLY A 79 -2.16 14.19 -6.64
CA GLY A 79 -3.03 15.00 -7.49
C GLY A 79 -2.77 14.86 -8.99
N GLU A 80 -2.00 13.84 -9.40
CA GLU A 80 -1.72 13.58 -10.79
C GLU A 80 -2.91 12.92 -11.50
N SER A 81 -3.15 13.32 -12.75
CA SER A 81 -4.15 12.67 -13.59
C SER A 81 -3.61 11.33 -14.08
N VAL A 82 -4.22 10.25 -13.63
CA VAL A 82 -3.93 8.91 -14.14
C VAL A 82 -4.87 8.66 -15.31
N GLY A 83 -4.33 8.70 -16.53
CA GLY A 83 -5.10 8.43 -17.76
C GLY A 83 -5.71 7.02 -17.76
N LYS A 84 -6.52 6.73 -18.79
CA LYS A 84 -7.15 5.41 -18.96
C LYS A 84 -6.09 4.31 -18.97
N GLN A 85 -6.17 3.41 -18.00
CA GLN A 85 -5.25 2.28 -17.85
C GLN A 85 -5.76 1.07 -18.64
N ASP A 86 -4.86 0.40 -19.34
CA ASP A 86 -5.16 -0.86 -20.03
C ASP A 86 -4.89 -2.04 -19.06
N TRP A 87 -5.90 -2.35 -18.27
CA TRP A 87 -5.84 -3.42 -17.27
C TRP A 87 -5.53 -4.80 -17.88
N GLY A 88 -5.94 -5.03 -19.12
CA GLY A 88 -5.71 -6.30 -19.82
C GLY A 88 -4.24 -6.58 -20.09
N LYS A 89 -3.44 -5.56 -20.39
CA LYS A 89 -2.01 -5.71 -20.70
C LYS A 89 -1.18 -6.22 -19.54
N ILE A 90 -1.54 -5.88 -18.30
CA ILE A 90 -0.80 -6.31 -17.10
C ILE A 90 -0.93 -7.83 -16.96
N TRP A 91 -2.13 -8.36 -17.09
CA TRP A 91 -2.40 -9.80 -16.98
C TRP A 91 -1.80 -10.64 -18.10
N ALA A 92 -1.71 -10.07 -19.30
CA ALA A 92 -1.16 -10.75 -20.47
C ALA A 92 0.39 -10.80 -20.49
N ARG A 93 1.06 -9.90 -19.74
CA ARG A 93 2.50 -9.67 -19.85
C ARG A 93 3.36 -10.63 -19.06
N ILE A 94 2.85 -11.19 -17.96
CA ILE A 94 3.63 -12.02 -17.04
C ILE A 94 2.92 -13.35 -16.82
N ASN A 95 3.42 -14.39 -17.49
CA ASN A 95 2.94 -15.76 -17.31
C ASN A 95 3.94 -16.62 -16.55
N THR A 96 5.24 -16.44 -16.82
CA THR A 96 6.32 -17.17 -16.15
C THR A 96 7.43 -16.19 -15.78
N VAL A 97 8.15 -16.50 -14.72
CA VAL A 97 9.30 -15.72 -14.24
C VAL A 97 10.46 -16.68 -13.94
N SER A 98 11.68 -16.22 -14.17
CA SER A 98 12.90 -16.85 -13.66
C SER A 98 13.07 -16.53 -12.18
N GLU A 99 14.02 -17.20 -11.52
CA GLU A 99 14.36 -16.95 -10.13
C GLU A 99 14.76 -15.48 -9.90
N SER A 100 15.61 -14.93 -10.74
CA SER A 100 16.05 -13.53 -10.65
C SER A 100 14.91 -12.52 -10.90
N GLU A 101 14.00 -12.82 -11.82
CA GLU A 101 12.82 -11.98 -12.07
C GLU A 101 11.86 -12.03 -10.89
N TRP A 102 11.67 -13.20 -10.27
CA TRP A 102 10.83 -13.33 -9.09
C TRP A 102 11.38 -12.54 -7.89
N GLU A 103 12.69 -12.63 -7.62
CA GLU A 103 13.37 -11.82 -6.61
C GLU A 103 13.22 -10.32 -6.88
N SER A 104 13.37 -9.91 -8.14
CA SER A 104 13.17 -8.52 -8.56
C SER A 104 11.74 -8.05 -8.32
N SER A 105 10.73 -8.86 -8.65
CA SER A 105 9.32 -8.54 -8.41
C SER A 105 9.01 -8.38 -6.92
N ARG A 106 9.52 -9.27 -6.05
CA ARG A 106 9.35 -9.16 -4.59
C ARG A 106 10.01 -7.90 -4.02
N THR A 107 11.22 -7.60 -4.49
CA THR A 107 11.94 -6.39 -4.09
C THR A 107 11.20 -5.13 -4.53
N LYS A 108 10.72 -5.10 -5.76
CA LYS A 108 9.93 -4.01 -6.32
C LYS A 108 8.64 -3.79 -5.50
N LEU A 109 7.91 -4.86 -5.18
CA LEU A 109 6.72 -4.79 -4.35
C LEU A 109 7.01 -4.15 -2.99
N ARG A 110 8.04 -4.62 -2.29
CA ARG A 110 8.46 -4.06 -0.99
C ARG A 110 8.82 -2.58 -1.10
N THR A 111 9.60 -2.21 -2.10
CA THR A 111 10.03 -0.82 -2.30
C THR A 111 8.84 0.10 -2.60
N THR A 112 7.93 -0.34 -3.47
CA THR A 112 6.73 0.43 -3.82
C THR A 112 5.79 0.58 -2.62
N TYR A 113 5.58 -0.48 -1.86
CA TYR A 113 4.80 -0.42 -0.61
C TYR A 113 5.39 0.58 0.38
N ILE A 114 6.70 0.52 0.66
CA ILE A 114 7.37 1.44 1.60
C ILE A 114 7.21 2.89 1.14
N ARG A 115 7.31 3.17 -0.16
CA ARG A 115 7.13 4.51 -0.72
C ARG A 115 5.71 5.03 -0.48
N VAL A 116 4.67 4.23 -0.78
CA VAL A 116 3.26 4.60 -0.54
C VAL A 116 2.99 4.77 0.96
N ARG A 117 3.50 3.87 1.79
CA ARG A 117 3.38 3.96 3.24
C ARG A 117 3.96 5.26 3.80
N ASN A 118 5.15 5.62 3.36
CA ASN A 118 5.82 6.85 3.80
C ASN A 118 5.05 8.10 3.35
N MET A 119 4.54 8.11 2.12
CA MET A 119 3.68 9.18 1.64
C MET A 119 2.45 9.40 2.54
N ILE A 120 1.77 8.32 2.95
CA ILE A 120 0.62 8.42 3.86
C ILE A 120 1.04 8.95 5.23
N ALA A 121 2.20 8.51 5.75
CA ALA A 121 2.74 8.99 7.03
C ALA A 121 3.10 10.49 6.99
N GLU A 122 3.64 10.98 5.87
CA GLU A 122 3.93 12.39 5.66
C GLU A 122 2.65 13.25 5.63
N ILE A 123 1.60 12.79 4.97
CA ILE A 123 0.29 13.46 4.96
C ILE A 123 -0.23 13.62 6.40
N GLU A 124 -0.11 12.60 7.24
CA GLU A 124 -0.49 12.66 8.65
C GLU A 124 0.32 13.73 9.40
N TYR A 125 1.63 13.78 9.20
CA TYR A 125 2.52 14.73 9.86
C TYR A 125 2.13 16.19 9.52
N TYR A 126 1.95 16.52 8.25
CA TYR A 126 1.58 17.88 7.83
C TYR A 126 0.18 18.29 8.29
N THR A 127 -0.76 17.36 8.33
CA THR A 127 -2.11 17.62 8.83
C THR A 127 -2.10 17.96 10.32
N ASN A 128 -1.30 17.24 11.11
CA ASN A 128 -1.16 17.50 12.55
C ASN A 128 -0.51 18.85 12.85
N LEU A 129 0.50 19.26 12.06
CA LEU A 129 1.13 20.57 12.19
C LEU A 129 0.15 21.72 11.91
N ASN A 130 -0.65 21.62 10.85
CA ASN A 130 -1.63 22.64 10.49
C ASN A 130 -2.74 22.76 11.55
N SER A 131 -3.22 21.63 12.08
CA SER A 131 -4.21 21.63 13.16
C SER A 131 -3.69 22.25 14.47
N SER A 132 -2.40 22.12 14.74
CA SER A 132 -1.76 22.71 15.93
C SER A 132 -1.52 24.21 15.78
N SER A 133 -1.25 24.71 14.57
CA SER A 133 -1.07 26.14 14.29
C SER A 133 -2.40 26.91 14.34
N ASP A 134 -3.50 26.31 13.92
CA ASP A 134 -4.83 26.91 13.98
C ASP A 134 -5.34 27.11 15.42
N LEU A 135 -4.97 26.21 16.34
CA LEU A 135 -5.30 26.32 17.77
C LEU A 135 -4.56 27.50 18.44
N GLN A 136 -3.30 27.75 18.08
CA GLN A 136 -2.53 28.85 18.66
C GLN A 136 -3.01 30.23 18.16
N THR A 137 -3.49 30.31 16.93
CA THR A 137 -4.01 31.57 16.35
C THR A 137 -5.36 31.94 16.96
N THR A 138 -6.18 30.97 17.34
CA THR A 138 -7.51 31.21 17.92
C THR A 138 -7.43 31.70 19.38
N ASP A 139 -6.41 31.26 20.13
CA ASP A 139 -6.22 31.72 21.54
C ASP A 139 -5.64 33.13 21.61
N LEU A 140 -4.85 33.56 20.63
CA LEU A 140 -4.33 34.93 20.55
C LEU A 140 -5.41 35.97 20.22
N LEU A 141 -6.49 35.57 19.56
CA LEU A 141 -7.62 36.45 19.20
C LEU A 141 -8.66 36.60 20.33
N LYS A 142 -8.64 35.73 21.32
CA LYS A 142 -9.56 35.79 22.50
C LYS A 142 -9.02 36.58 23.69
N SER A 143 -7.77 37.06 23.61
CA SER A 143 -7.10 37.79 24.70
C SER A 143 -7.03 39.33 24.47
N LYS A 144 -7.94 39.90 23.67
CA LYS A 144 -8.10 41.37 23.53
C LYS A 144 -9.47 41.82 23.93
#